data_0517fd7b3cbaeebc7dc5c368c1f57dd8
#
_entry.id   0517fd7b3cbaeebc7dc5c368c1f57dd8
#
_cell.length_a   1.000
_cell.length_b   1.000
_cell.length_c   1.000
_cell.angle_alpha   90.00
_cell.angle_beta   90.00
_cell.angle_gamma   90.00
#
_symmetry.space_group_name_H-M   'P 1'
#
loop_
_entity.id
_entity.type
_entity.pdbx_description
1 polymer ?
#
loop_
_entity_poly.entity_id
_entity_poly.type
_entity_poly.pdbx_seq_one_letter_code
_entity_poly.pdbx_strand_id
1 'polypeptide(L)' 'MNQIKFIKANGLGNDFVIFPKYNNLKITKSFINYISDRKVGVGCDLVVFIKESENNF' A
#
# COMPACT_ATOMS: atom_id res chain seq x y z
N MET A 1 -13.25 3.04 14.37
CA MET A 1 -12.81 2.33 13.17
C MET A 1 -11.64 3.06 12.53
N ASN A 2 -10.63 2.34 12.20
CA ASN A 2 -9.44 2.93 11.62
C ASN A 2 -9.56 3.07 10.12
N GLN A 3 -9.06 4.16 9.62
CA GLN A 3 -9.00 4.39 8.20
C GLN A 3 -7.55 4.32 7.75
N ILE A 4 -7.34 3.66 6.64
CA ILE A 4 -6.02 3.52 6.05
C ILE A 4 -6.04 4.28 4.74
N LYS A 5 -5.14 5.23 4.62
CA LYS A 5 -5.07 6.04 3.41
C LYS A 5 -4.04 5.45 2.47
N PHE A 6 -4.37 5.44 1.22
CA PHE A 6 -3.45 4.97 0.20
C PHE A 6 -3.64 5.77 -1.08
N ILE A 7 -2.67 5.63 -1.95
CA ILE A 7 -2.68 6.27 -3.25
C ILE A 7 -2.55 5.18 -4.29
N LYS A 8 -3.39 5.23 -5.31
CA LYS A 8 -3.24 4.32 -6.43
C LYS A 8 -2.66 5.09 -7.60
N ALA A 9 -1.60 4.55 -8.18
CA ALA A 9 -0.88 5.20 -9.27
C ALA A 9 -0.55 4.22 -10.37
N ASN A 10 -0.29 4.74 -11.55
CA ASN A 10 0.11 3.95 -12.71
C ASN A 10 1.43 4.49 -13.25
N GLY A 11 2.25 3.59 -13.75
CA GLY A 11 3.46 4.00 -14.43
C GLY A 11 4.07 2.84 -15.17
N LEU A 12 4.52 3.07 -16.40
CA LEU A 12 5.25 2.09 -17.19
C LEU A 12 4.55 0.74 -17.30
N GLY A 13 3.24 0.79 -17.44
CA GLY A 13 2.46 -0.43 -17.62
C GLY A 13 2.08 -1.15 -16.35
N ASN A 14 2.49 -0.64 -15.20
CA ASN A 14 2.16 -1.24 -13.91
C ASN A 14 1.29 -0.30 -13.10
N ASP A 15 0.50 -0.86 -12.20
CA ASP A 15 -0.20 -0.03 -11.23
C ASP A 15 0.27 -0.38 -9.83
N PHE A 16 0.22 0.63 -8.96
CA PHE A 16 0.75 0.55 -7.62
C PHE A 16 -0.28 1.02 -6.62
N VAL A 17 -0.29 0.38 -5.46
CA VAL A 17 -0.97 0.94 -4.30
C VAL A 17 0.11 1.36 -3.33
N ILE A 18 0.09 2.62 -2.93
CA ILE A 18 1.13 3.21 -2.11
C ILE A 18 0.54 3.61 -0.77
N PHE A 19 1.14 3.14 0.31
CA PHE A 19 0.78 3.51 1.67
C PHE A 19 1.82 4.48 2.19
N PRO A 20 1.52 5.80 2.15
CA PRO A 20 2.54 6.79 2.50
C PRO A 20 2.90 6.84 3.97
N LYS A 21 1.98 6.40 4.83
CA LYS A 21 2.25 6.36 6.26
C LYS A 21 1.67 5.09 6.81
N TYR A 22 2.51 4.12 7.06
CA TYR A 22 2.02 2.83 7.49
C TYR A 22 2.49 2.44 8.89
N ASN A 23 2.97 3.40 9.68
CA ASN A 23 3.66 3.11 10.93
C ASN A 23 2.92 2.15 11.85
N ASN A 24 1.61 2.27 11.93
CA ASN A 24 0.81 1.41 12.79
C ASN A 24 0.07 0.34 12.03
N LEU A 25 0.40 0.15 10.79
CA LEU A 25 -0.26 -0.83 9.95
C LEU A 25 0.44 -2.16 10.09
N LYS A 26 -0.34 -3.17 10.40
CA LYS A 26 0.21 -4.51 10.49
C LYS A 26 0.24 -5.13 9.11
N ILE A 27 1.44 -5.29 8.59
CA ILE A 27 1.64 -5.80 7.25
C ILE A 27 1.80 -7.31 7.30
N THR A 28 0.86 -8.01 6.70
CA THR A 28 0.92 -9.46 6.60
C THR A 28 0.78 -9.85 5.15
N LYS A 29 1.16 -11.08 4.86
CA LYS A 29 0.97 -11.60 3.51
C LYS A 29 -0.49 -11.59 3.12
N SER A 30 -1.37 -11.88 4.06
CA SER A 30 -2.81 -11.86 3.80
C SER A 30 -3.28 -10.46 3.45
N PHE A 31 -2.76 -9.45 4.14
CA PHE A 31 -3.12 -8.08 3.85
C PHE A 31 -2.69 -7.68 2.45
N ILE A 32 -1.46 -8.03 2.09
CA ILE A 32 -0.94 -7.71 0.76
C ILE A 32 -1.75 -8.40 -0.31
N ASN A 33 -2.06 -9.66 -0.11
CA ASN A 33 -2.87 -10.41 -1.07
C ASN A 33 -4.25 -9.80 -1.23
N TYR A 34 -4.85 -9.39 -0.13
CA TYR A 34 -6.17 -8.79 -0.15
C TYR A 34 -6.16 -7.48 -0.94
N ILE A 35 -5.19 -6.62 -0.66
CA ILE A 35 -5.10 -5.33 -1.33
C ILE A 35 -4.86 -5.50 -2.83
N SER A 36 -4.04 -6.48 -3.19
CA SER A 36 -3.66 -6.69 -4.59
C SER A 36 -4.75 -7.33 -5.41
N ASP A 37 -5.70 -7.98 -4.75
CA ASP A 37 -6.76 -8.71 -5.45
C ASP A 37 -7.68 -7.73 -6.19
N ARG A 38 -7.85 -7.95 -7.48
CA ARG A 38 -8.61 -7.01 -8.30
C ARG A 38 -10.11 -7.19 -8.16
N LYS A 39 -10.55 -8.24 -7.50
CA LYS A 39 -11.98 -8.48 -7.30
C LYS A 39 -12.47 -7.97 -5.96
N VAL A 40 -11.73 -8.26 -4.90
CA VAL A 40 -12.20 -7.92 -3.55
C VAL A 40 -11.41 -6.80 -2.92
N GLY A 41 -10.20 -6.52 -3.40
CA GLY A 41 -9.38 -5.45 -2.89
C GLY A 41 -9.31 -4.28 -3.83
N VAL A 42 -8.24 -3.53 -3.72
CA VAL A 42 -8.01 -2.39 -4.60
C VAL A 42 -7.56 -2.84 -6.00
N GLY A 43 -6.72 -3.87 -6.02
CA GLY A 43 -6.18 -4.38 -7.26
C GLY A 43 -4.95 -3.62 -7.70
N CYS A 44 -3.83 -4.33 -7.83
CA CYS A 44 -2.60 -3.68 -8.27
C CYS A 44 -1.55 -4.74 -8.57
N ASP A 45 -0.51 -4.32 -9.28
CA ASP A 45 0.63 -5.16 -9.54
C ASP A 45 1.64 -5.12 -8.40
N LEU A 46 1.77 -3.96 -7.75
CA LEU A 46 2.73 -3.77 -6.67
C LEU A 46 2.11 -3.01 -5.52
N VAL A 47 2.55 -3.36 -4.32
CA VAL A 47 2.16 -2.62 -3.11
C VAL A 47 3.44 -2.00 -2.55
N VAL A 48 3.39 -0.70 -2.30
CA VAL A 48 4.55 0.05 -1.81
C VAL A 48 4.23 0.63 -0.46
N PHE A 49 5.13 0.43 0.48
CA PHE A 49 5.00 1.00 1.83
C PHE A 49 6.13 2.00 2.04
N ILE A 50 5.76 3.21 2.41
CA ILE A 50 6.73 4.25 2.69
C ILE A 50 6.78 4.45 4.19
N LYS A 51 7.94 4.15 4.77
CA LYS A 51 8.10 4.29 6.20
C LYS A 51 8.66 5.66 6.50
N GLU A 52 7.98 6.36 7.41
CA GLU A 52 8.44 7.65 7.83
C GLU A 52 9.63 7.47 8.77
N SER A 53 10.74 8.14 8.45
CA SER A 53 11.94 8.02 9.24
C SER A 53 12.03 9.18 10.22
N GLU A 54 12.52 8.91 11.42
CA GLU A 54 12.76 9.96 12.39
C GLU A 54 13.99 10.76 12.04
N ASN A 55 14.90 10.15 11.34
CA ASN A 55 16.14 10.82 10.96
C ASN A 55 15.98 11.37 9.57
N ASN A 56 15.72 12.63 9.51
CA ASN A 56 15.62 13.29 8.22
C ASN A 56 16.96 13.82 7.84
N PHE A 57 17.24 13.73 6.61
CA PHE A 57 18.47 14.28 6.11
C PHE A 57 18.31 14.69 4.67
#